data_a97621fc98ab019a057f2d085aa370e7
#
_entry.id   a97621fc98ab019a057f2d085aa370e7
#
_cell.length_a   1.000
_cell.length_b   1.000
_cell.length_c   1.000
_cell.angle_alpha   90.00
_cell.angle_beta   90.00
_cell.angle_gamma   90.00
#
_symmetry.space_group_name_H-M   'P 1'
#
loop_
_entity.id
_entity.type
_entity.pdbx_description
1 polymer ?
#
loop_
_entity_poly.entity_id
_entity_poly.type
_entity_poly.pdbx_seq_one_letter_code
_entity_poly.pdbx_strand_id
1 'polypeptide(L)'
;AMFWRLKCCRQLHRARSELPTVLAGSSWQRRLTKRDEFEVRTRGYSSQRRVYHQCSSGAAGACGTPGNRVTVLTIDGGGIRGLIPGTVLAYLEAELQKIDGPEARLAHYFDYIAGTSTGGLITAMLASPAREDRRRPLFAARDINPFYLKHGPGIFPQKWSSLASSWWGPKYDGAYLRAVVREELGETRVGDTLTNVVIPTFDVKLLQPIIFSTYQANKTLLKNALLSDVCVGTSAAPTYLPAHYFQTQDDDGGKREYNLIDGGVAANNQTMVAMTMITEEEIIAKEKAAHFLLKTAEEDCGRFLVLSIGTGLTSDAGLYTAEACSRWGNLGWLRSKDKKPIIDIFMAASSDLVDIHVAVKFKLFHSERNYIRIQDKDSTLCGAAAAVDAATPENMRNLVAVGKRMLEQPLSRVNVETGRYEEVTGKESKSNAQALKQLAGDLSEESKARDKRRKTGLAS
;
A
#
# COMPACT_ATOMS: atom_id res chain seq x y z
N ALA A 1 -7.12 -29.66 36.95
CA ALA A 1 -6.62 -29.76 35.55
C ALA A 1 -6.71 -31.19 34.97
N MET A 2 -7.18 -32.15 35.76
CA MET A 2 -7.21 -33.58 35.29
C MET A 2 -8.64 -34.08 34.98
N PHE A 3 -9.66 -33.30 35.25
CA PHE A 3 -11.07 -33.70 35.03
C PHE A 3 -11.66 -33.26 33.68
N TRP A 4 -10.94 -32.48 32.86
CA TRP A 4 -11.43 -32.00 31.55
C TRP A 4 -11.00 -32.88 30.39
N ARG A 5 -10.00 -33.74 30.54
CA ARG A 5 -9.52 -34.66 29.48
C ARG A 5 -10.38 -35.89 29.24
N LEU A 6 -11.28 -36.26 30.15
CA LEU A 6 -12.11 -37.46 30.03
C LEU A 6 -13.50 -37.23 29.42
N LYS A 7 -13.96 -35.99 29.24
CA LYS A 7 -15.25 -35.70 28.61
C LYS A 7 -15.17 -35.53 27.09
N CYS A 8 -14.05 -35.12 26.53
CA CYS A 8 -13.91 -34.97 25.09
C CYS A 8 -13.71 -36.27 24.31
N CYS A 9 -13.12 -37.30 24.93
CA CYS A 9 -12.93 -38.61 24.27
C CYS A 9 -14.22 -39.46 24.19
N ARG A 10 -15.23 -39.22 24.99
CA ARG A 10 -16.48 -39.98 24.97
C ARG A 10 -17.51 -39.44 23.93
N GLN A 11 -17.37 -38.21 23.47
CA GLN A 11 -18.26 -37.66 22.43
C GLN A 11 -17.81 -37.99 20.99
N LEU A 12 -16.52 -38.28 20.77
CA LEU A 12 -16.01 -38.67 19.46
C LEU A 12 -16.24 -40.15 19.11
N HIS A 13 -16.56 -41.00 20.08
CA HIS A 13 -16.88 -42.42 19.83
C HIS A 13 -18.36 -42.69 19.61
N ARG A 14 -19.26 -41.74 19.91
CA ARG A 14 -20.72 -41.88 19.67
C ARG A 14 -21.20 -41.34 18.33
N ALA A 15 -20.36 -40.60 17.60
CA ALA A 15 -20.69 -40.04 16.26
C ALA A 15 -20.33 -40.96 15.10
N ARG A 16 -19.90 -42.20 15.36
CA ARG A 16 -19.48 -43.16 14.28
C ARG A 16 -20.46 -44.28 14.02
N SER A 17 -21.60 -44.33 14.67
CA SER A 17 -22.57 -45.44 14.54
C SER A 17 -23.93 -45.08 13.94
N GLU A 18 -24.13 -43.86 13.42
CA GLU A 18 -25.38 -43.53 12.73
C GLU A 18 -25.10 -42.70 11.46
N LEU A 19 -24.63 -43.36 10.39
CA LEU A 19 -24.74 -42.87 9.03
C LEU A 19 -25.53 -43.88 8.24
N PRO A 20 -26.67 -43.47 7.65
CA PRO A 20 -27.48 -44.38 6.86
C PRO A 20 -26.81 -44.68 5.53
N THR A 21 -26.69 -45.96 5.23
CA THR A 21 -26.34 -46.50 3.93
C THR A 21 -27.45 -46.15 2.90
N VAL A 22 -27.28 -45.04 2.19
CA VAL A 22 -28.03 -44.80 0.94
C VAL A 22 -27.16 -43.99 -0.02
N LEU A 23 -27.07 -44.55 -1.27
CA LEU A 23 -26.56 -43.99 -2.51
C LEU A 23 -25.10 -44.34 -2.87
N ALA A 24 -24.93 -45.61 -3.23
CA ALA A 24 -24.04 -46.03 -4.30
C ALA A 24 -24.59 -45.48 -5.63
N GLY A 25 -23.82 -44.63 -6.30
CA GLY A 25 -24.16 -44.27 -7.69
C GLY A 25 -23.91 -42.82 -8.05
N SER A 26 -22.70 -42.41 -8.13
CA SER A 26 -22.35 -41.24 -8.93
C SER A 26 -20.98 -41.40 -9.60
N SER A 27 -20.98 -41.07 -10.85
CA SER A 27 -20.09 -41.29 -11.97
C SER A 27 -18.63 -40.78 -11.85
N TRP A 28 -18.08 -40.57 -10.68
CA TRP A 28 -16.73 -40.02 -10.49
C TRP A 28 -15.63 -41.09 -10.29
N GLN A 29 -15.98 -42.34 -9.99
CA GLN A 29 -14.96 -43.39 -9.77
C GLN A 29 -14.65 -44.21 -11.01
N ARG A 30 -15.17 -43.93 -12.20
CA ARG A 30 -14.90 -44.67 -13.43
C ARG A 30 -13.94 -44.02 -14.42
N ARG A 31 -13.18 -43.04 -14.02
CA ARG A 31 -12.18 -42.38 -14.92
C ARG A 31 -10.72 -42.57 -14.55
N LEU A 32 -10.41 -43.45 -13.64
CA LEU A 32 -9.00 -43.70 -13.24
C LEU A 32 -8.46 -45.09 -13.58
N THR A 33 -9.13 -45.88 -14.44
CA THR A 33 -8.63 -47.18 -14.88
C THR A 33 -8.75 -47.36 -16.39
N LYS A 34 -8.24 -46.40 -17.15
CA LYS A 34 -7.72 -46.66 -18.51
C LYS A 34 -6.38 -45.96 -18.63
N ARG A 35 -5.35 -46.79 -18.48
CA ARG A 35 -4.03 -46.54 -19.04
C ARG A 35 -4.23 -46.56 -20.55
N ASP A 36 -4.40 -45.41 -21.16
CA ASP A 36 -4.16 -45.21 -22.57
C ASP A 36 -2.67 -44.90 -22.68
N GLU A 37 -1.91 -45.89 -23.17
CA GLU A 37 -0.57 -45.74 -23.68
C GLU A 37 -0.64 -44.73 -24.83
N PHE A 38 -0.33 -43.45 -24.55
CA PHE A 38 -0.04 -42.49 -25.55
C PHE A 38 1.38 -42.71 -26.08
N GLU A 39 1.47 -43.45 -27.15
CA GLU A 39 2.65 -43.55 -27.99
C GLU A 39 2.99 -42.14 -28.49
N VAL A 40 3.94 -41.45 -27.84
CA VAL A 40 4.48 -40.20 -28.32
C VAL A 40 5.31 -40.51 -29.56
N ARG A 41 4.68 -40.49 -30.73
CA ARG A 41 5.39 -40.34 -32.00
C ARG A 41 6.16 -39.03 -31.95
N THR A 42 7.45 -39.09 -31.67
CA THR A 42 8.40 -38.03 -31.90
C THR A 42 8.49 -37.76 -33.40
N ARG A 43 7.55 -37.02 -33.96
CA ARG A 43 7.80 -36.33 -35.21
C ARG A 43 8.76 -35.19 -34.93
N GLY A 44 9.93 -35.25 -35.58
CA GLY A 44 10.99 -34.29 -35.49
C GLY A 44 10.44 -32.88 -35.63
N TYR A 45 10.42 -32.15 -34.57
CA TYR A 45 10.34 -30.70 -34.61
C TYR A 45 11.72 -30.22 -35.08
N SER A 46 11.82 -29.96 -36.36
CA SER A 46 12.86 -29.09 -36.86
C SER A 46 12.85 -27.83 -36.01
N SER A 47 14.02 -27.48 -35.49
CA SER A 47 14.27 -26.24 -34.77
C SER A 47 13.91 -25.04 -35.66
N GLN A 48 12.64 -24.67 -35.71
CA GLN A 48 12.30 -23.30 -36.01
C GLN A 48 12.72 -22.49 -34.80
N ARG A 49 13.94 -22.00 -34.80
CA ARG A 49 14.32 -20.82 -34.06
C ARG A 49 13.24 -19.79 -34.41
N ARG A 50 12.28 -19.59 -33.48
CA ARG A 50 11.52 -18.34 -33.46
C ARG A 50 12.58 -17.26 -33.33
N VAL A 51 12.85 -16.63 -34.42
CA VAL A 51 13.53 -15.35 -34.48
C VAL A 51 12.64 -14.46 -33.58
N TYR A 52 13.08 -14.20 -32.38
CA TYR A 52 12.62 -13.02 -31.67
C TYR A 52 12.99 -11.87 -32.61
N HIS A 53 12.01 -11.36 -33.34
CA HIS A 53 12.18 -10.10 -33.98
C HIS A 53 12.67 -9.14 -32.90
N GLN A 54 13.93 -8.81 -32.95
CA GLN A 54 14.44 -7.60 -32.37
C GLN A 54 13.46 -6.52 -32.82
N CYS A 55 12.59 -6.07 -31.90
CA CYS A 55 11.83 -4.86 -32.11
C CYS A 55 12.86 -3.81 -32.40
N SER A 56 13.01 -3.51 -33.72
CA SER A 56 13.76 -2.40 -34.21
C SER A 56 13.30 -1.18 -33.38
N SER A 57 14.24 -0.36 -32.99
CA SER A 57 14.19 0.87 -32.23
C SER A 57 13.17 1.94 -32.72
N GLY A 58 12.13 1.55 -33.40
CA GLY A 58 11.07 2.40 -33.94
C GLY A 58 9.75 2.38 -33.16
N ALA A 59 9.50 1.37 -32.29
CA ALA A 59 8.24 1.27 -31.55
C ALA A 59 8.32 1.84 -30.10
N ALA A 60 9.48 2.32 -29.67
CA ALA A 60 9.65 3.01 -28.37
C ALA A 60 8.97 4.40 -28.32
N GLY A 61 8.36 4.85 -29.41
CA GLY A 61 7.85 6.21 -29.55
C GLY A 61 6.43 6.47 -29.02
N ALA A 62 5.61 5.45 -28.76
CA ALA A 62 4.19 5.70 -28.45
C ALA A 62 3.85 5.63 -26.95
N CYS A 63 4.62 4.90 -26.15
CA CYS A 63 4.32 4.70 -24.72
C CYS A 63 4.95 5.76 -23.80
N GLY A 64 5.84 6.60 -24.31
CA GLY A 64 6.61 7.58 -23.54
C GLY A 64 6.31 9.05 -23.86
N THR A 65 5.26 9.36 -24.62
CA THR A 65 4.91 10.76 -24.87
C THR A 65 4.35 11.43 -23.63
N PRO A 66 4.90 12.60 -23.20
CA PRO A 66 4.37 13.33 -22.05
C PRO A 66 2.87 13.59 -22.17
N GLY A 67 2.16 13.45 -21.03
CA GLY A 67 0.71 13.62 -20.93
C GLY A 67 -0.12 12.34 -21.13
N ASN A 68 0.51 11.17 -21.37
CA ASN A 68 -0.16 9.87 -21.49
C ASN A 68 0.07 8.94 -20.29
N ARG A 69 1.00 9.28 -19.41
CA ARG A 69 1.30 8.45 -18.23
C ARG A 69 0.35 8.76 -17.08
N VAL A 70 -0.07 7.73 -16.36
CA VAL A 70 -0.79 7.85 -15.10
C VAL A 70 0.24 7.94 -13.98
N THR A 71 0.25 9.04 -13.27
CA THR A 71 1.21 9.33 -12.19
C THR A 71 0.65 8.88 -10.84
N VAL A 72 1.39 8.01 -10.15
CA VAL A 72 0.93 7.39 -8.89
C VAL A 72 1.97 7.56 -7.80
N LEU A 73 1.54 8.10 -6.66
CA LEU A 73 2.32 8.14 -5.42
C LEU A 73 1.75 7.12 -4.44
N THR A 74 2.60 6.28 -3.86
CA THR A 74 2.19 5.32 -2.82
C THR A 74 3.07 5.46 -1.58
N ILE A 75 2.46 5.40 -0.37
CA ILE A 75 3.12 5.68 0.90
C ILE A 75 2.76 4.59 1.90
N ASP A 76 3.73 3.76 2.29
CA ASP A 76 3.54 2.61 3.17
C ASP A 76 3.05 2.99 4.57
N GLY A 77 2.46 2.01 5.27
CA GLY A 77 2.17 2.09 6.69
C GLY A 77 3.43 2.04 7.57
N GLY A 78 3.34 2.58 8.80
CA GLY A 78 4.47 2.55 9.72
C GLY A 78 4.36 3.43 10.97
N GLY A 79 3.20 3.94 11.31
CA GLY A 79 2.98 4.76 12.52
C GLY A 79 3.85 6.01 12.55
N ILE A 80 4.59 6.25 13.65
CA ILE A 80 5.48 7.42 13.80
C ILE A 80 6.59 7.48 12.74
N ARG A 81 6.91 6.34 12.10
CA ARG A 81 7.90 6.29 11.02
C ARG A 81 7.44 7.03 9.75
N GLY A 82 6.21 7.55 9.72
CA GLY A 82 5.73 8.51 8.71
C GLY A 82 6.61 9.75 8.54
N LEU A 83 7.46 10.08 9.51
CA LEU A 83 8.50 11.11 9.41
C LEU A 83 9.52 10.84 8.29
N ILE A 84 9.75 9.57 7.95
CA ILE A 84 10.66 9.16 6.87
C ILE A 84 10.08 9.57 5.51
N PRO A 85 8.89 9.06 5.08
CA PRO A 85 8.28 9.51 3.83
C PRO A 85 7.97 11.00 3.82
N GLY A 86 7.60 11.61 4.95
CA GLY A 86 7.42 13.07 5.04
C GLY A 86 8.66 13.85 4.64
N THR A 87 9.87 13.37 5.02
CA THR A 87 11.15 13.97 4.62
C THR A 87 11.41 13.82 3.12
N VAL A 88 11.14 12.63 2.55
CA VAL A 88 11.32 12.35 1.12
C VAL A 88 10.35 13.18 0.27
N LEU A 89 9.09 13.28 0.68
CA LEU A 89 8.06 14.07 0.00
C LEU A 89 8.35 15.56 0.04
N ALA A 90 8.82 16.08 1.17
CA ALA A 90 9.24 17.48 1.28
C ALA A 90 10.39 17.81 0.30
N TYR A 91 11.34 16.88 0.13
CA TYR A 91 12.41 17.03 -0.87
C TYR A 91 11.84 17.05 -2.29
N LEU A 92 10.97 16.11 -2.66
CA LEU A 92 10.36 16.05 -4.00
C LEU A 92 9.55 17.31 -4.32
N GLU A 93 8.72 17.79 -3.37
CA GLU A 93 7.95 19.02 -3.57
C GLU A 93 8.86 20.25 -3.73
N ALA A 94 9.96 20.31 -2.99
CA ALA A 94 10.95 21.38 -3.16
C ALA A 94 11.63 21.35 -4.55
N GLU A 95 11.91 20.17 -5.11
CA GLU A 95 12.41 20.05 -6.48
C GLU A 95 11.36 20.50 -7.52
N LEU A 96 10.08 20.16 -7.35
CA LEU A 96 8.99 20.66 -8.18
C LEU A 96 8.85 22.18 -8.09
N GLN A 97 9.00 22.75 -6.90
CA GLN A 97 8.95 24.21 -6.68
C GLN A 97 10.08 24.95 -7.38
N LYS A 98 11.26 24.34 -7.54
CA LYS A 98 12.36 24.92 -8.35
C LYS A 98 12.02 24.99 -9.83
N ILE A 99 11.18 24.08 -10.34
CA ILE A 99 10.80 23.98 -11.76
C ILE A 99 9.58 24.85 -12.07
N ASP A 100 8.53 24.75 -11.24
CA ASP A 100 7.20 25.31 -11.53
C ASP A 100 6.77 26.43 -10.57
N GLY A 101 7.66 26.84 -9.67
CA GLY A 101 7.42 27.94 -8.76
C GLY A 101 6.91 27.49 -7.37
N PRO A 102 6.87 28.44 -6.39
CA PRO A 102 6.69 28.14 -4.97
C PRO A 102 5.29 27.59 -4.63
N GLU A 103 4.34 27.73 -5.55
CA GLU A 103 2.96 27.23 -5.38
C GLU A 103 2.78 25.77 -5.84
N ALA A 104 3.81 25.13 -6.37
CA ALA A 104 3.77 23.72 -6.75
C ALA A 104 3.49 22.83 -5.53
N ARG A 105 2.50 21.93 -5.65
CA ARG A 105 2.06 20.99 -4.61
C ARG A 105 1.88 19.61 -5.21
N LEU A 106 2.25 18.56 -4.48
CA LEU A 106 2.24 17.18 -4.96
C LEU A 106 0.88 16.75 -5.54
N ALA A 107 -0.22 17.18 -4.94
CA ALA A 107 -1.57 16.87 -5.42
C ALA A 107 -1.85 17.30 -6.87
N HIS A 108 -1.10 18.27 -7.41
CA HIS A 108 -1.28 18.75 -8.79
C HIS A 108 -0.49 17.94 -9.83
N TYR A 109 0.39 17.05 -9.37
CA TYR A 109 1.29 16.28 -10.23
C TYR A 109 0.95 14.79 -10.27
N PHE A 110 0.39 14.26 -9.19
CA PHE A 110 -0.03 12.87 -9.13
C PHE A 110 -1.51 12.72 -9.43
N ASP A 111 -1.85 11.81 -10.36
CA ASP A 111 -3.26 11.47 -10.68
C ASP A 111 -3.88 10.65 -9.54
N TYR A 112 -3.04 9.87 -8.84
CA TYR A 112 -3.45 9.06 -7.69
C TYR A 112 -2.42 9.17 -6.57
N ILE A 113 -2.91 9.35 -5.35
CA ILE A 113 -2.12 9.24 -4.12
C ILE A 113 -2.73 8.12 -3.29
N ALA A 114 -1.94 7.11 -2.96
CA ALA A 114 -2.38 5.97 -2.17
C ALA A 114 -1.57 5.84 -0.87
N GLY A 115 -2.23 5.45 0.20
CA GLY A 115 -1.55 5.29 1.49
C GLY A 115 -2.30 4.40 2.45
N THR A 116 -1.55 3.66 3.27
CA THR A 116 -2.07 2.80 4.32
C THR A 116 -1.62 3.31 5.68
N SER A 117 -2.50 3.29 6.69
CA SER A 117 -2.14 3.70 8.05
C SER A 117 -1.57 5.13 8.08
N THR A 118 -0.35 5.33 8.56
CA THR A 118 0.35 6.62 8.48
C THR A 118 0.44 7.17 7.05
N GLY A 119 0.63 6.28 6.05
CA GLY A 119 0.57 6.67 4.63
C GLY A 119 -0.80 7.19 4.22
N GLY A 120 -1.89 6.64 4.78
CA GLY A 120 -3.25 7.13 4.59
C GLY A 120 -3.45 8.53 5.18
N LEU A 121 -2.88 8.80 6.36
CA LEU A 121 -2.87 10.15 6.95
C LEU A 121 -2.14 11.15 6.05
N ILE A 122 -0.95 10.79 5.57
CA ILE A 122 -0.18 11.64 4.64
C ILE A 122 -0.93 11.84 3.33
N THR A 123 -1.57 10.80 2.79
CA THR A 123 -2.43 10.90 1.60
C THR A 123 -3.54 11.93 1.82
N ALA A 124 -4.24 11.86 2.96
CA ALA A 124 -5.29 12.81 3.30
C ALA A 124 -4.76 14.24 3.44
N MET A 125 -3.60 14.44 4.09
CA MET A 125 -2.96 15.75 4.21
C MET A 125 -2.65 16.38 2.85
N LEU A 126 -2.10 15.59 1.93
CA LEU A 126 -1.67 16.04 0.60
C LEU A 126 -2.85 16.24 -0.37
N ALA A 127 -3.93 15.47 -0.22
CA ALA A 127 -5.03 15.43 -1.18
C ALA A 127 -6.27 16.21 -0.74
N SER A 128 -6.46 16.48 0.56
CA SER A 128 -7.60 17.26 1.03
C SER A 128 -7.50 18.71 0.61
N PRO A 129 -8.60 19.34 0.17
CA PRO A 129 -8.60 20.76 -0.12
C PRO A 129 -8.48 21.60 1.17
N ALA A 130 -7.71 22.68 1.14
CA ALA A 130 -7.64 23.64 2.23
C ALA A 130 -8.99 24.36 2.39
N ARG A 131 -9.31 24.78 3.63
CA ARG A 131 -10.59 25.45 3.94
C ARG A 131 -10.70 26.81 3.26
N GLU A 132 -9.58 27.53 3.20
CA GLU A 132 -9.52 28.91 2.69
C GLU A 132 -9.42 28.99 1.16
N ASP A 133 -8.71 28.07 0.55
CA ASP A 133 -8.61 27.92 -0.91
C ASP A 133 -8.72 26.44 -1.29
N ARG A 134 -9.91 26.04 -1.71
CA ARG A 134 -10.20 24.64 -2.08
C ARG A 134 -9.42 24.13 -3.29
N ARG A 135 -8.63 24.95 -3.96
CA ARG A 135 -7.72 24.53 -5.04
C ARG A 135 -6.35 24.12 -4.53
N ARG A 136 -6.04 24.42 -3.27
CA ARG A 136 -4.77 24.09 -2.62
C ARG A 136 -4.96 22.92 -1.66
N PRO A 137 -3.97 22.05 -1.52
CA PRO A 137 -4.02 21.00 -0.50
C PRO A 137 -3.92 21.61 0.90
N LEU A 138 -4.50 20.90 1.85
CA LEU A 138 -4.50 21.25 3.28
C LEU A 138 -3.08 21.40 3.83
N PHE A 139 -2.17 20.51 3.41
CA PHE A 139 -0.75 20.54 3.79
C PHE A 139 0.14 20.61 2.55
N ALA A 140 1.17 21.45 2.59
CA ALA A 140 2.34 21.25 1.75
C ALA A 140 3.16 20.07 2.30
N ALA A 141 3.94 19.40 1.45
CA ALA A 141 4.73 18.24 1.89
C ALA A 141 5.72 18.58 3.02
N ARG A 142 6.22 19.81 3.06
CA ARG A 142 7.08 20.31 4.15
C ARG A 142 6.41 20.36 5.52
N ASP A 143 5.08 20.40 5.56
CA ASP A 143 4.30 20.57 6.79
C ASP A 143 3.98 19.21 7.44
N ILE A 144 4.22 18.09 6.74
CA ILE A 144 3.99 16.73 7.24
C ILE A 144 4.82 16.45 8.50
N ASN A 145 6.13 16.66 8.43
CA ASN A 145 7.00 16.39 9.59
C ASN A 145 6.69 17.30 10.80
N PRO A 146 6.46 18.60 10.66
CA PRO A 146 5.93 19.44 11.75
C PRO A 146 4.66 18.88 12.40
N PHE A 147 3.71 18.38 11.62
CA PHE A 147 2.51 17.72 12.14
C PHE A 147 2.86 16.51 13.01
N TYR A 148 3.69 15.59 12.52
CA TYR A 148 4.09 14.40 13.29
C TYR A 148 4.90 14.76 14.54
N LEU A 149 5.79 15.74 14.46
CA LEU A 149 6.57 16.20 15.61
C LEU A 149 5.69 16.82 16.70
N LYS A 150 4.63 17.52 16.32
CA LYS A 150 3.67 18.14 17.24
C LYS A 150 2.71 17.12 17.84
N HIS A 151 2.12 16.27 17.00
CA HIS A 151 1.01 15.41 17.40
C HIS A 151 1.40 13.97 17.77
N GLY A 152 2.56 13.49 17.32
CA GLY A 152 3.05 12.14 17.59
C GLY A 152 3.08 11.78 19.08
N PRO A 153 3.61 12.64 19.98
CA PRO A 153 3.59 12.36 21.41
C PRO A 153 2.20 12.28 22.03
N GLY A 154 1.21 12.96 21.45
CA GLY A 154 -0.20 12.88 21.87
C GLY A 154 -0.89 11.62 21.35
N ILE A 155 -0.57 11.18 20.12
CA ILE A 155 -1.11 9.96 19.53
C ILE A 155 -0.52 8.72 20.24
N PHE A 156 0.78 8.75 20.53
CA PHE A 156 1.53 7.66 21.15
C PHE A 156 2.19 8.14 22.45
N PRO A 157 1.43 8.41 23.52
CA PRO A 157 1.98 8.88 24.78
C PRO A 157 2.92 7.83 25.41
N GLN A 158 4.15 8.23 25.72
CA GLN A 158 5.21 7.38 26.25
C GLN A 158 5.14 7.26 27.78
N LYS A 159 3.94 7.00 28.36
CA LYS A 159 3.76 6.88 29.81
C LYS A 159 3.97 5.43 30.27
N TRP A 160 4.67 5.25 31.39
CA TRP A 160 4.90 3.94 32.03
C TRP A 160 3.60 3.20 32.42
N SER A 161 2.53 3.93 32.69
CA SER A 161 1.21 3.37 33.06
C SER A 161 0.50 2.61 31.93
N SER A 162 0.93 2.76 30.67
CA SER A 162 0.33 2.06 29.53
C SER A 162 0.65 0.56 29.45
N LEU A 163 1.61 0.07 30.23
CA LEU A 163 1.99 -1.35 30.25
C LEU A 163 0.92 -2.26 30.88
N ALA A 164 0.23 -1.78 31.91
CA ALA A 164 -0.83 -2.56 32.58
C ALA A 164 -2.12 -2.63 31.74
N SER A 165 -2.45 -1.58 30.99
CA SER A 165 -3.67 -1.53 30.16
C SER A 165 -3.59 -2.43 28.92
N SER A 166 -2.39 -2.71 28.41
CA SER A 166 -2.19 -3.49 27.18
C SER A 166 -2.49 -5.01 27.32
N TRP A 167 -2.83 -5.49 28.50
CA TRP A 167 -3.29 -6.88 28.74
C TRP A 167 -4.80 -7.04 28.52
N TRP A 168 -5.57 -5.93 28.65
CA TRP A 168 -7.04 -5.97 28.63
C TRP A 168 -7.64 -5.13 27.52
N GLY A 169 -6.81 -4.50 26.66
CA GLY A 169 -7.27 -3.65 25.57
C GLY A 169 -6.12 -3.16 24.69
N PRO A 170 -6.40 -2.27 23.73
CA PRO A 170 -5.36 -1.64 22.89
C PRO A 170 -4.43 -0.78 23.77
N LYS A 171 -3.18 -0.61 23.30
CA LYS A 171 -2.14 0.16 24.02
C LYS A 171 -2.51 1.63 24.20
N TYR A 172 -3.23 2.20 23.23
CA TYR A 172 -3.69 3.59 23.21
C TYR A 172 -5.20 3.66 22.96
N ASP A 173 -5.88 4.66 23.51
CA ASP A 173 -7.33 4.85 23.36
C ASP A 173 -7.75 5.44 22.01
N GLY A 174 -6.80 6.00 21.25
CA GLY A 174 -7.03 6.63 19.95
C GLY A 174 -7.81 7.94 19.99
N ALA A 175 -8.18 8.45 21.18
CA ALA A 175 -8.99 9.65 21.32
C ALA A 175 -8.29 10.88 20.74
N TYR A 176 -7.01 11.04 21.02
CA TYR A 176 -6.21 12.13 20.51
C TYR A 176 -6.10 12.10 18.97
N LEU A 177 -5.82 10.93 18.39
CA LEU A 177 -5.77 10.77 16.93
C LEU A 177 -7.10 11.15 16.29
N ARG A 178 -8.22 10.63 16.81
CA ARG A 178 -9.57 10.97 16.31
C ARG A 178 -9.85 12.47 16.37
N ALA A 179 -9.50 13.12 17.48
CA ALA A 179 -9.71 14.55 17.66
C ALA A 179 -8.92 15.38 16.63
N VAL A 180 -7.63 15.13 16.50
CA VAL A 180 -6.74 15.84 15.57
C VAL A 180 -7.17 15.65 14.12
N VAL A 181 -7.44 14.41 13.71
CA VAL A 181 -7.83 14.12 12.33
C VAL A 181 -9.18 14.74 11.98
N ARG A 182 -10.14 14.78 12.92
CA ARG A 182 -11.42 15.49 12.73
C ARG A 182 -11.25 17.00 12.69
N GLU A 183 -10.39 17.56 13.53
CA GLU A 183 -10.07 18.98 13.53
C GLU A 183 -9.48 19.41 12.20
N GLU A 184 -8.50 18.68 11.68
CA GLU A 184 -7.80 19.03 10.43
C GLU A 184 -8.69 18.84 9.19
N LEU A 185 -9.35 17.68 9.07
CA LEU A 185 -10.08 17.30 7.86
C LEU A 185 -11.54 17.81 7.85
N GLY A 186 -12.13 18.13 9.01
CA GLY A 186 -13.52 18.58 9.11
C GLY A 186 -14.50 17.64 8.43
N GLU A 187 -15.35 18.20 7.58
CA GLU A 187 -16.39 17.48 6.82
C GLU A 187 -15.91 16.95 5.46
N THR A 188 -14.60 17.04 5.17
CA THR A 188 -14.04 16.57 3.90
C THR A 188 -14.30 15.07 3.72
N ARG A 189 -14.88 14.70 2.58
CA ARG A 189 -15.16 13.33 2.19
C ARG A 189 -14.14 12.80 1.19
N VAL A 190 -14.12 11.49 1.01
CA VAL A 190 -13.21 10.83 0.04
C VAL A 190 -13.38 11.38 -1.37
N GLY A 191 -14.61 11.72 -1.79
CA GLY A 191 -14.91 12.29 -3.11
C GLY A 191 -14.49 13.77 -3.27
N ASP A 192 -14.16 14.47 -2.18
CA ASP A 192 -13.83 15.91 -2.23
C ASP A 192 -12.34 16.19 -2.46
N THR A 193 -11.52 15.14 -2.55
CA THR A 193 -10.06 15.26 -2.66
C THR A 193 -9.61 15.88 -3.98
N LEU A 194 -8.52 16.64 -3.96
CA LEU A 194 -7.95 17.36 -5.11
C LEU A 194 -7.42 16.45 -6.20
N THR A 195 -6.99 15.27 -5.82
CA THR A 195 -6.55 14.19 -6.70
C THR A 195 -7.16 12.88 -6.22
N ASN A 196 -7.16 11.84 -7.07
CA ASN A 196 -7.72 10.56 -6.67
C ASN A 196 -6.93 9.94 -5.52
N VAL A 197 -7.63 9.44 -4.53
CA VAL A 197 -7.01 8.74 -3.39
C VAL A 197 -7.40 7.27 -3.37
N VAL A 198 -6.49 6.43 -2.84
CA VAL A 198 -6.71 5.00 -2.60
C VAL A 198 -6.19 4.67 -1.20
N ILE A 199 -7.10 4.38 -0.28
CA ILE A 199 -6.78 4.15 1.14
C ILE A 199 -7.34 2.79 1.57
N PRO A 200 -6.47 1.76 1.69
CA PRO A 200 -6.88 0.45 2.20
C PRO A 200 -7.19 0.46 3.69
N THR A 201 -8.18 -0.34 4.07
CA THR A 201 -8.57 -0.72 5.42
C THR A 201 -8.92 -2.20 5.43
N PHE A 202 -9.19 -2.79 6.59
CA PHE A 202 -9.70 -4.16 6.68
C PHE A 202 -10.95 -4.21 7.57
N ASP A 203 -12.04 -4.76 7.05
CA ASP A 203 -13.29 -4.90 7.80
C ASP A 203 -13.30 -6.25 8.51
N VAL A 204 -13.28 -6.22 9.85
CA VAL A 204 -13.23 -7.43 10.68
C VAL A 204 -14.57 -8.17 10.75
N LYS A 205 -15.70 -7.50 10.50
CA LYS A 205 -17.02 -8.14 10.45
C LYS A 205 -17.19 -8.94 9.16
N LEU A 206 -16.64 -8.43 8.05
CA LEU A 206 -16.72 -9.05 6.74
C LEU A 206 -15.51 -9.95 6.42
N LEU A 207 -14.44 -9.87 7.22
CA LEU A 207 -13.15 -10.56 7.02
C LEU A 207 -12.57 -10.30 5.61
N GLN A 208 -12.60 -9.04 5.16
CA GLN A 208 -12.11 -8.66 3.84
C GLN A 208 -11.51 -7.24 3.81
N PRO A 209 -10.59 -6.95 2.89
CA PRO A 209 -10.12 -5.60 2.65
C PRO A 209 -11.26 -4.71 2.16
N ILE A 210 -11.31 -3.48 2.67
CA ILE A 210 -12.14 -2.39 2.16
C ILE A 210 -11.21 -1.29 1.67
N ILE A 211 -11.33 -0.94 0.41
CA ILE A 211 -10.51 0.10 -0.21
C ILE A 211 -11.39 1.34 -0.42
N PHE A 212 -11.06 2.43 0.25
CA PHE A 212 -11.69 3.72 0.00
C PHE A 212 -10.96 4.40 -1.17
N SER A 213 -11.70 4.74 -2.21
CA SER A 213 -11.15 5.47 -3.35
C SER A 213 -12.10 6.56 -3.83
N THR A 214 -11.54 7.64 -4.36
CA THR A 214 -12.31 8.74 -4.96
C THR A 214 -13.23 8.24 -6.05
N TYR A 215 -12.77 7.30 -6.88
CA TYR A 215 -13.58 6.69 -7.93
C TYR A 215 -14.84 6.00 -7.40
N GLN A 216 -14.71 5.21 -6.33
CA GLN A 216 -15.86 4.55 -5.72
C GLN A 216 -16.76 5.51 -4.95
N ALA A 217 -16.19 6.52 -4.30
CA ALA A 217 -16.91 7.56 -3.60
C ALA A 217 -17.82 8.38 -4.54
N ASN A 218 -17.34 8.66 -5.75
CA ASN A 218 -18.11 9.37 -6.78
C ASN A 218 -19.22 8.52 -7.43
N LYS A 219 -19.24 7.20 -7.21
CA LYS A 219 -20.29 6.31 -7.72
C LYS A 219 -21.46 6.14 -6.76
N THR A 220 -21.23 6.22 -5.46
CA THR A 220 -22.25 6.02 -4.44
C THR A 220 -21.92 6.73 -3.14
N LEU A 221 -22.92 7.40 -2.57
CA LEU A 221 -22.81 8.06 -1.28
C LEU A 221 -22.43 7.11 -0.14
N LEU A 222 -22.84 5.83 -0.24
CA LEU A 222 -22.50 4.80 0.73
C LEU A 222 -20.98 4.54 0.81
N LYS A 223 -20.21 4.87 -0.24
CA LYS A 223 -18.74 4.78 -0.25
C LYS A 223 -18.04 6.13 -0.07
N ASN A 224 -18.79 7.23 -0.06
CA ASN A 224 -18.26 8.58 0.14
C ASN A 224 -18.22 8.94 1.63
N ALA A 225 -17.40 8.19 2.38
CA ALA A 225 -17.21 8.39 3.81
C ALA A 225 -16.48 9.69 4.13
N LEU A 226 -16.61 10.17 5.37
CA LEU A 226 -15.73 11.22 5.89
C LEU A 226 -14.28 10.74 5.84
N LEU A 227 -13.41 11.58 5.30
CA LEU A 227 -11.99 11.23 5.17
C LEU A 227 -11.33 11.05 6.54
N SER A 228 -11.84 11.75 7.57
CA SER A 228 -11.43 11.56 8.96
C SER A 228 -11.72 10.15 9.48
N ASP A 229 -12.90 9.59 9.18
CA ASP A 229 -13.23 8.21 9.58
C ASP A 229 -12.37 7.18 8.84
N VAL A 230 -12.10 7.42 7.56
CA VAL A 230 -11.20 6.57 6.76
C VAL A 230 -9.77 6.60 7.31
N CYS A 231 -9.25 7.79 7.68
CA CYS A 231 -7.93 7.95 8.28
C CYS A 231 -7.80 7.22 9.62
N VAL A 232 -8.81 7.33 10.48
CA VAL A 232 -8.85 6.60 11.75
C VAL A 232 -8.92 5.09 11.50
N GLY A 233 -9.77 4.64 10.57
CA GLY A 233 -9.94 3.24 10.23
C GLY A 233 -8.65 2.61 9.68
N THR A 234 -7.99 3.27 8.71
CA THR A 234 -6.74 2.76 8.13
C THR A 234 -5.58 2.75 9.13
N SER A 235 -5.65 3.58 10.20
CA SER A 235 -4.63 3.68 11.26
C SER A 235 -4.94 2.83 12.49
N ALA A 236 -6.07 2.12 12.54
CA ALA A 236 -6.53 1.33 13.68
C ALA A 236 -5.74 0.01 13.83
N ALA A 237 -4.42 0.11 14.04
CA ALA A 237 -3.51 -1.02 14.11
C ALA A 237 -3.86 -1.94 15.29
N PRO A 238 -4.14 -3.24 15.06
CA PRO A 238 -4.46 -4.19 16.11
C PRO A 238 -3.45 -4.16 17.24
N THR A 239 -3.93 -4.21 18.47
CA THR A 239 -3.15 -4.11 19.71
C THR A 239 -2.58 -2.72 20.04
N TYR A 240 -2.48 -1.80 19.09
CA TYR A 240 -2.02 -0.42 19.32
C TYR A 240 -3.19 0.54 19.50
N LEU A 241 -4.13 0.54 18.58
CA LEU A 241 -5.28 1.45 18.56
C LEU A 241 -6.60 0.65 18.48
N PRO A 242 -7.72 1.19 18.98
CA PRO A 242 -9.03 0.55 18.88
C PRO A 242 -9.48 0.42 17.42
N ALA A 243 -10.21 -0.66 17.11
CA ALA A 243 -10.96 -0.76 15.87
C ALA A 243 -11.95 0.41 15.74
N HIS A 244 -12.22 0.86 14.51
CA HIS A 244 -13.05 2.01 14.23
C HIS A 244 -14.37 1.60 13.57
N TYR A 245 -15.48 2.02 14.19
CA TYR A 245 -16.82 1.80 13.67
C TYR A 245 -17.46 3.12 13.24
N PHE A 246 -18.05 3.13 12.03
CA PHE A 246 -18.92 4.21 11.57
C PHE A 246 -19.93 3.69 10.54
N GLN A 247 -20.88 4.55 10.18
CA GLN A 247 -21.87 4.29 9.14
C GLN A 247 -21.89 5.42 8.13
N THR A 248 -22.16 5.07 6.89
CA THR A 248 -22.57 6.01 5.85
C THR A 248 -24.04 5.81 5.50
N GLN A 249 -24.66 6.83 4.96
CA GLN A 249 -26.07 6.79 4.54
C GLN A 249 -26.21 7.48 3.19
N ASP A 250 -27.06 6.93 2.32
CA ASP A 250 -27.46 7.58 1.07
C ASP A 250 -28.77 8.38 1.24
N ASP A 251 -29.19 9.05 0.16
CA ASP A 251 -30.38 9.89 0.15
C ASP A 251 -31.69 9.07 0.25
N ASP A 252 -31.65 7.79 -0.11
CA ASP A 252 -32.78 6.86 -0.04
C ASP A 252 -32.89 6.20 1.34
N GLY A 253 -32.03 6.55 2.29
CA GLY A 253 -31.99 6.00 3.64
C GLY A 253 -31.24 4.66 3.75
N GLY A 254 -30.64 4.17 2.68
CA GLY A 254 -29.75 3.02 2.69
C GLY A 254 -28.55 3.27 3.60
N LYS A 255 -28.15 2.29 4.38
CA LYS A 255 -27.03 2.40 5.33
C LYS A 255 -25.97 1.37 5.04
N ARG A 256 -24.70 1.77 5.22
CA ARG A 256 -23.55 0.88 5.18
C ARG A 256 -22.73 1.03 6.44
N GLU A 257 -22.49 -0.09 7.11
CA GLU A 257 -21.64 -0.17 8.29
C GLU A 257 -20.20 -0.49 7.88
N TYR A 258 -19.26 0.03 8.65
CA TYR A 258 -17.84 -0.24 8.54
C TYR A 258 -17.27 -0.59 9.91
N ASN A 259 -16.58 -1.74 10.01
CA ASN A 259 -15.95 -2.24 11.24
C ASN A 259 -14.45 -2.42 10.99
N LEU A 260 -13.70 -1.33 11.05
CA LEU A 260 -12.39 -1.23 10.44
C LEU A 260 -11.24 -1.43 11.43
N ILE A 261 -10.21 -2.11 10.93
CA ILE A 261 -8.85 -2.10 11.47
C ILE A 261 -7.88 -1.64 10.37
N ASP A 262 -6.63 -1.43 10.77
CA ASP A 262 -5.55 -0.93 9.91
C ASP A 262 -5.44 -1.74 8.61
N GLY A 263 -5.34 -1.00 7.51
CA GLY A 263 -5.17 -1.57 6.18
C GLY A 263 -3.87 -2.33 5.98
N GLY A 264 -2.87 -2.09 6.83
CA GLY A 264 -1.59 -2.80 6.80
C GLY A 264 -1.70 -4.30 7.01
N VAL A 265 -2.78 -4.78 7.63
CA VAL A 265 -3.07 -6.21 7.75
C VAL A 265 -3.19 -6.89 6.37
N ALA A 266 -3.66 -6.17 5.35
CA ALA A 266 -3.88 -6.70 4.01
C ALA A 266 -2.96 -6.07 2.95
N ALA A 267 -2.64 -4.78 3.08
CA ALA A 267 -1.92 -4.01 2.07
C ALA A 267 -1.09 -2.88 2.72
N ASN A 268 -0.04 -3.25 3.46
CA ASN A 268 0.85 -2.26 4.07
C ASN A 268 1.59 -1.44 3.00
N ASN A 269 2.03 -2.10 1.91
CA ASN A 269 2.42 -1.49 0.64
C ASN A 269 1.25 -1.60 -0.34
N GLN A 270 0.57 -0.53 -0.62
CA GLN A 270 -0.63 -0.49 -1.44
C GLN A 270 -0.36 -0.26 -2.93
N THR A 271 0.90 -0.30 -3.38
CA THR A 271 1.26 0.00 -4.78
C THR A 271 0.51 -0.91 -5.76
N MET A 272 0.48 -2.21 -5.50
CA MET A 272 -0.24 -3.15 -6.38
C MET A 272 -1.75 -2.90 -6.35
N VAL A 273 -2.33 -2.61 -5.18
CA VAL A 273 -3.76 -2.29 -5.03
C VAL A 273 -4.12 -1.05 -5.84
N ALA A 274 -3.33 0.03 -5.73
CA ALA A 274 -3.55 1.25 -6.49
C ALA A 274 -3.50 1.00 -8.00
N MET A 275 -2.45 0.33 -8.49
CA MET A 275 -2.32 0.00 -9.92
C MET A 275 -3.47 -0.87 -10.43
N THR A 276 -3.91 -1.86 -9.64
CA THR A 276 -5.02 -2.75 -10.01
C THR A 276 -6.33 -1.97 -10.10
N MET A 277 -6.63 -1.11 -9.13
CA MET A 277 -7.85 -0.30 -9.14
C MET A 277 -7.89 0.67 -10.33
N ILE A 278 -6.77 1.33 -10.63
CA ILE A 278 -6.66 2.22 -11.79
C ILE A 278 -6.94 1.45 -13.09
N THR A 279 -6.35 0.27 -13.24
CA THR A 279 -6.60 -0.59 -14.40
C THR A 279 -8.06 -1.03 -14.49
N GLU A 280 -8.69 -1.40 -13.36
CA GLU A 280 -10.12 -1.74 -13.29
C GLU A 280 -11.02 -0.56 -13.71
N GLU A 281 -10.74 0.63 -13.19
CA GLU A 281 -11.47 1.86 -13.54
C GLU A 281 -11.47 2.12 -15.03
N GLU A 282 -10.32 1.94 -15.69
CA GLU A 282 -10.20 2.13 -17.13
C GLU A 282 -10.87 1.03 -17.95
N ILE A 283 -10.79 -0.24 -17.51
CA ILE A 283 -11.52 -1.33 -18.18
C ILE A 283 -13.02 -1.00 -18.19
N ILE A 284 -13.57 -0.63 -17.03
CA ILE A 284 -14.99 -0.27 -16.91
C ILE A 284 -15.36 0.95 -17.77
N ALA A 285 -14.47 1.95 -17.83
CA ALA A 285 -14.68 3.14 -18.67
C ALA A 285 -14.70 2.78 -20.17
N LYS A 286 -13.78 1.93 -20.62
CA LYS A 286 -13.70 1.45 -22.02
C LYS A 286 -14.89 0.57 -22.41
N GLU A 287 -15.34 -0.32 -21.53
CA GLU A 287 -16.54 -1.14 -21.76
C GLU A 287 -17.78 -0.28 -21.98
N LYS A 288 -17.96 0.79 -21.16
CA LYS A 288 -19.07 1.72 -21.30
C LYS A 288 -19.01 2.54 -22.59
N ALA A 289 -17.82 2.84 -23.08
CA ALA A 289 -17.62 3.61 -24.31
C ALA A 289 -17.77 2.78 -25.59
N ALA A 290 -18.11 1.50 -25.52
CA ALA A 290 -18.18 0.54 -26.64
C ALA A 290 -16.88 0.47 -27.47
N HIS A 291 -15.75 0.87 -26.92
CA HIS A 291 -14.45 0.93 -27.58
C HIS A 291 -13.52 -0.16 -27.03
N PHE A 292 -13.99 -1.42 -27.03
CA PHE A 292 -13.17 -2.56 -26.66
C PHE A 292 -12.24 -2.95 -27.82
N LEU A 293 -11.26 -2.11 -28.10
CA LEU A 293 -10.06 -2.56 -28.79
C LEU A 293 -9.12 -3.10 -27.72
N LEU A 294 -8.85 -4.40 -27.78
CA LEU A 294 -7.81 -5.07 -26.99
C LEU A 294 -6.49 -4.32 -27.19
N LYS A 295 -6.22 -3.34 -26.31
CA LYS A 295 -4.86 -2.84 -26.15
C LYS A 295 -4.02 -4.01 -25.62
N THR A 296 -2.90 -4.28 -26.26
CA THR A 296 -2.02 -5.36 -25.80
C THR A 296 -1.54 -5.06 -24.39
N ALA A 297 -1.32 -6.09 -23.58
CA ALA A 297 -0.81 -5.95 -22.21
C ALA A 297 0.51 -5.16 -22.14
N GLU A 298 1.25 -5.06 -23.23
CA GLU A 298 2.47 -4.25 -23.40
C GLU A 298 2.24 -2.74 -23.22
N GLU A 299 1.05 -2.24 -23.57
CA GLU A 299 0.71 -0.81 -23.40
C GLU A 299 0.37 -0.46 -21.96
N ASP A 300 0.10 -1.45 -21.10
CA ASP A 300 -0.51 -1.22 -19.79
C ASP A 300 0.50 -0.73 -18.72
N CYS A 301 1.73 -1.24 -18.68
CA CYS A 301 2.70 -0.83 -17.66
C CYS A 301 3.62 0.32 -18.07
N GLY A 302 3.88 0.51 -19.39
CA GLY A 302 4.64 1.66 -19.87
C GLY A 302 3.97 3.00 -19.59
N ARG A 303 2.67 3.00 -19.33
CA ARG A 303 1.89 4.20 -19.02
C ARG A 303 1.90 4.62 -17.54
N PHE A 304 2.30 3.76 -16.61
CA PHE A 304 2.43 4.14 -15.20
C PHE A 304 3.75 4.84 -14.94
N LEU A 305 3.71 5.92 -14.18
CA LEU A 305 4.87 6.54 -13.54
C LEU A 305 4.64 6.51 -12.03
N VAL A 306 5.34 5.62 -11.32
CA VAL A 306 5.06 5.29 -9.93
C VAL A 306 6.22 5.68 -9.03
N LEU A 307 5.92 6.44 -7.98
CA LEU A 307 6.77 6.62 -6.83
C LEU A 307 6.18 5.88 -5.62
N SER A 308 6.91 4.92 -5.08
CA SER A 308 6.53 4.18 -3.88
C SER A 308 7.54 4.45 -2.77
N ILE A 309 7.05 4.88 -1.60
CA ILE A 309 7.88 5.29 -0.48
C ILE A 309 7.56 4.44 0.75
N GLY A 310 8.58 3.73 1.24
CA GLY A 310 8.50 2.95 2.46
C GLY A 310 8.75 3.77 3.72
N THR A 311 8.49 3.15 4.85
CA THR A 311 8.71 3.73 6.19
C THR A 311 9.94 3.15 6.90
N GLY A 312 10.86 2.54 6.14
CA GLY A 312 12.08 1.91 6.61
C GLY A 312 11.89 0.43 6.94
N LEU A 313 12.93 -0.36 6.69
CA LEU A 313 13.01 -1.76 7.08
C LEU A 313 13.66 -1.89 8.45
N THR A 314 13.12 -2.78 9.28
CA THR A 314 13.69 -3.05 10.60
C THR A 314 14.86 -4.03 10.49
N SER A 315 15.91 -3.83 11.30
CA SER A 315 17.06 -4.74 11.38
C SER A 315 16.75 -6.03 12.14
N ASP A 316 15.49 -6.39 12.23
CA ASP A 316 15.00 -7.54 12.96
C ASP A 316 15.28 -8.88 12.25
N ALA A 317 16.06 -8.88 11.16
CA ALA A 317 16.55 -10.10 10.52
C ALA A 317 17.29 -10.97 11.55
N GLY A 318 16.70 -12.17 11.86
CA GLY A 318 17.21 -13.05 12.90
C GLY A 318 16.61 -12.85 14.30
N LEU A 319 15.72 -11.87 14.49
CA LEU A 319 14.98 -11.72 15.75
C LEU A 319 14.04 -12.89 16.01
N TYR A 320 13.41 -13.40 14.97
CA TYR A 320 12.50 -14.52 14.98
C TYR A 320 13.15 -15.74 14.32
N THR A 321 13.74 -16.65 15.10
CA THR A 321 14.30 -17.90 14.59
C THR A 321 13.26 -19.03 14.70
N ALA A 322 13.33 -20.02 13.82
CA ALA A 322 12.46 -21.19 13.90
C ALA A 322 12.57 -21.87 15.27
N GLU A 323 13.78 -21.91 15.85
CA GLU A 323 14.03 -22.47 17.16
C GLU A 323 13.30 -21.67 18.28
N ALA A 324 13.32 -20.34 18.24
CA ALA A 324 12.61 -19.51 19.18
C ALA A 324 11.09 -19.66 19.00
N CYS A 325 10.62 -19.55 17.76
CA CYS A 325 9.20 -19.61 17.40
C CYS A 325 8.56 -20.97 17.75
N SER A 326 9.30 -22.08 17.62
CA SER A 326 8.79 -23.42 17.94
C SER A 326 8.47 -23.63 19.42
N ARG A 327 9.02 -22.78 20.29
CA ARG A 327 8.73 -22.78 21.74
C ARG A 327 7.59 -21.83 22.14
N TRP A 328 7.05 -21.06 21.19
CA TRP A 328 6.00 -20.10 21.48
C TRP A 328 4.62 -20.75 21.49
N GLY A 329 3.88 -20.53 22.59
CA GLY A 329 2.44 -20.70 22.62
C GLY A 329 1.72 -19.44 22.12
N ASN A 330 0.39 -19.39 22.27
CA ASN A 330 -0.43 -18.25 21.81
C ASN A 330 0.10 -16.89 22.29
N LEU A 331 0.54 -16.81 23.54
CA LEU A 331 1.09 -15.57 24.11
C LEU A 331 2.42 -15.16 23.45
N GLY A 332 3.30 -16.11 23.14
CA GLY A 332 4.57 -15.84 22.49
C GLY A 332 4.40 -15.24 21.09
N TRP A 333 3.44 -15.75 20.31
CA TRP A 333 3.09 -15.23 19.00
C TRP A 333 2.48 -13.84 19.04
N LEU A 334 1.67 -13.56 20.05
CA LEU A 334 1.03 -12.26 20.25
C LEU A 334 1.96 -11.21 20.88
N ARG A 335 2.88 -11.68 21.74
CA ARG A 335 3.82 -10.79 22.44
C ARG A 335 5.10 -11.55 22.82
N SER A 336 6.23 -11.12 22.28
CA SER A 336 7.55 -11.59 22.65
C SER A 336 8.45 -10.39 22.93
N LYS A 337 8.90 -10.26 24.21
CA LYS A 337 9.55 -9.03 24.70
C LYS A 337 8.63 -7.84 24.41
N ASP A 338 9.05 -6.77 23.84
CA ASP A 338 8.19 -5.61 23.51
C ASP A 338 7.69 -5.61 22.05
N LYS A 339 7.79 -6.76 21.39
CA LYS A 339 7.38 -6.95 19.98
C LYS A 339 6.06 -7.74 19.88
N LYS A 340 5.43 -7.66 18.72
CA LYS A 340 4.18 -8.36 18.37
C LYS A 340 4.42 -9.22 17.12
N PRO A 341 5.11 -10.36 17.28
CA PRO A 341 5.69 -11.13 16.18
C PRO A 341 4.73 -11.41 15.03
N ILE A 342 3.51 -11.85 15.34
CA ILE A 342 2.54 -12.20 14.30
C ILE A 342 2.14 -10.99 13.45
N ILE A 343 1.98 -9.82 14.07
CA ILE A 343 1.63 -8.58 13.34
C ILE A 343 2.81 -8.11 12.53
N ASP A 344 4.00 -8.08 13.13
CA ASP A 344 5.22 -7.64 12.47
C ASP A 344 5.52 -8.50 11.23
N ILE A 345 5.36 -9.84 11.34
CA ILE A 345 5.55 -10.80 10.25
C ILE A 345 4.52 -10.59 9.14
N PHE A 346 3.23 -10.42 9.45
CA PHE A 346 2.20 -10.20 8.43
C PHE A 346 2.40 -8.87 7.70
N MET A 347 2.74 -7.80 8.41
CA MET A 347 3.01 -6.49 7.82
C MET A 347 4.23 -6.54 6.88
N ALA A 348 5.32 -7.20 7.30
CA ALA A 348 6.50 -7.38 6.47
C ALA A 348 6.19 -8.23 5.23
N ALA A 349 5.56 -9.40 5.41
CA ALA A 349 5.23 -10.31 4.31
C ALA A 349 4.34 -9.64 3.25
N SER A 350 3.33 -8.87 3.67
CA SER A 350 2.45 -8.16 2.73
C SER A 350 3.19 -7.08 1.94
N SER A 351 4.19 -6.41 2.53
CA SER A 351 5.00 -5.41 1.83
C SER A 351 5.97 -6.03 0.84
N ASP A 352 6.71 -7.07 1.27
CA ASP A 352 7.75 -7.69 0.46
C ASP A 352 7.19 -8.38 -0.79
N LEU A 353 6.04 -9.07 -0.66
CA LEU A 353 5.37 -9.69 -1.79
C LEU A 353 4.93 -8.64 -2.83
N VAL A 354 4.43 -7.49 -2.40
CA VAL A 354 4.06 -6.40 -3.32
C VAL A 354 5.29 -5.86 -4.05
N ASP A 355 6.40 -5.64 -3.35
CA ASP A 355 7.63 -5.15 -3.96
C ASP A 355 8.13 -6.09 -5.06
N ILE A 356 8.09 -7.42 -4.84
CA ILE A 356 8.45 -8.43 -5.85
C ILE A 356 7.46 -8.38 -7.03
N HIS A 357 6.15 -8.39 -6.78
CA HIS A 357 5.14 -8.41 -7.84
C HIS A 357 5.22 -7.16 -8.72
N VAL A 358 5.40 -5.99 -8.13
CA VAL A 358 5.54 -4.73 -8.86
C VAL A 358 6.83 -4.74 -9.67
N ALA A 359 7.96 -5.17 -9.09
CA ALA A 359 9.23 -5.26 -9.81
C ALA A 359 9.15 -6.20 -11.02
N VAL A 360 8.54 -7.40 -10.85
CA VAL A 360 8.29 -8.34 -11.97
C VAL A 360 7.43 -7.70 -13.05
N LYS A 361 6.36 -7.00 -12.65
CA LYS A 361 5.43 -6.34 -13.60
C LYS A 361 6.18 -5.29 -14.45
N PHE A 362 6.93 -4.38 -13.83
CA PHE A 362 7.68 -3.36 -14.57
C PHE A 362 8.81 -3.95 -15.42
N LYS A 363 9.48 -5.01 -14.94
CA LYS A 363 10.52 -5.74 -15.71
C LYS A 363 9.94 -6.44 -16.93
N LEU A 364 8.77 -7.09 -16.80
CA LEU A 364 8.09 -7.76 -17.91
C LEU A 364 7.81 -6.83 -19.09
N PHE A 365 7.50 -5.57 -18.81
CA PHE A 365 7.16 -4.56 -19.82
C PHE A 365 8.31 -3.59 -20.14
N HIS A 366 9.53 -3.89 -19.72
CA HIS A 366 10.72 -3.07 -19.94
C HIS A 366 10.54 -1.60 -19.54
N SER A 367 9.81 -1.38 -18.43
CA SER A 367 9.43 -0.05 -17.93
C SER A 367 9.96 0.23 -16.52
N GLU A 368 11.04 -0.42 -16.11
CA GLU A 368 11.63 -0.33 -14.76
C GLU A 368 12.02 1.11 -14.37
N ARG A 369 12.27 1.98 -15.35
CA ARG A 369 12.57 3.40 -15.13
C ARG A 369 11.36 4.18 -14.62
N ASN A 370 10.16 3.70 -14.89
CA ASN A 370 8.91 4.32 -14.50
C ASN A 370 8.48 3.93 -13.07
N TYR A 371 9.22 3.06 -12.39
CA TYR A 371 8.99 2.66 -11.02
C TYR A 371 10.17 3.03 -10.14
N ILE A 372 9.93 3.92 -9.19
CA ILE A 372 10.91 4.30 -8.16
C ILE A 372 10.37 3.84 -6.82
N ARG A 373 11.10 2.92 -6.18
CA ARG A 373 10.84 2.50 -4.80
C ARG A 373 11.92 3.07 -3.91
N ILE A 374 11.56 3.90 -2.94
CA ILE A 374 12.47 4.42 -1.92
C ILE A 374 12.19 3.72 -0.61
N GLN A 375 13.11 2.86 -0.18
CA GLN A 375 13.05 2.10 1.05
C GLN A 375 14.43 2.02 1.69
N ASP A 376 14.49 1.96 3.01
CA ASP A 376 15.75 1.74 3.73
C ASP A 376 16.22 0.30 3.53
N LYS A 377 17.15 0.09 2.60
CA LYS A 377 17.66 -1.23 2.22
C LYS A 377 18.62 -1.83 3.26
N ASP A 378 19.28 -0.97 4.04
CA ASP A 378 20.31 -1.40 4.98
C ASP A 378 19.70 -1.92 6.29
N SER A 379 18.36 -1.96 6.39
CA SER A 379 17.65 -2.37 7.60
C SER A 379 18.21 -1.68 8.85
N THR A 380 18.41 -0.37 8.76
CA THR A 380 19.11 0.41 9.81
C THR A 380 18.23 0.70 11.01
N LEU A 381 16.91 0.44 10.89
CA LEU A 381 15.99 0.71 11.98
C LEU A 381 16.09 -0.37 13.05
N CYS A 382 16.60 0.01 14.22
CA CYS A 382 16.70 -0.85 15.39
C CYS A 382 16.17 -0.13 16.65
N GLY A 383 15.83 -0.90 17.67
CA GLY A 383 15.34 -0.37 18.94
C GLY A 383 14.12 0.55 18.77
N ALA A 384 14.18 1.77 19.28
CA ALA A 384 13.10 2.75 19.20
C ALA A 384 12.77 3.18 17.75
N ALA A 385 13.76 3.23 16.86
CA ALA A 385 13.54 3.60 15.46
C ALA A 385 12.73 2.53 14.69
N ALA A 386 12.84 1.27 15.08
CA ALA A 386 12.05 0.16 14.51
C ALA A 386 10.59 0.18 14.98
N ALA A 387 10.31 0.74 16.16
CA ALA A 387 8.97 0.76 16.74
C ALA A 387 8.06 1.76 16.02
N VAL A 388 6.83 1.33 15.72
CA VAL A 388 5.83 2.17 15.03
C VAL A 388 5.20 3.24 15.93
N ASP A 389 5.43 3.17 17.24
CA ASP A 389 4.80 4.01 18.25
C ASP A 389 5.78 4.72 19.21
N ALA A 390 7.08 4.66 18.95
CA ALA A 390 8.08 5.33 19.78
C ALA A 390 8.18 6.83 19.45
N ALA A 391 7.22 7.62 19.91
CA ALA A 391 7.11 9.05 19.63
C ALA A 391 7.89 9.92 20.63
N THR A 392 9.12 9.51 20.99
CA THR A 392 10.00 10.38 21.79
C THR A 392 10.65 11.44 20.90
N PRO A 393 10.92 12.65 21.42
CA PRO A 393 11.58 13.72 20.64
C PRO A 393 12.89 13.29 20.01
N GLU A 394 13.67 12.47 20.71
CA GLU A 394 14.94 11.93 20.21
C GLU A 394 14.71 10.99 19.02
N ASN A 395 13.81 9.99 19.18
CA ASN A 395 13.52 9.05 18.10
C ASN A 395 12.90 9.72 16.89
N MET A 396 12.00 10.67 17.08
CA MET A 396 11.42 11.42 15.97
C MET A 396 12.46 12.21 15.18
N ARG A 397 13.44 12.86 15.85
CA ARG A 397 14.58 13.50 15.16
C ARG A 397 15.44 12.47 14.42
N ASN A 398 15.66 11.29 15.01
CA ASN A 398 16.38 10.21 14.35
C ASN A 398 15.67 9.73 13.08
N LEU A 399 14.34 9.55 13.11
CA LEU A 399 13.55 9.16 11.93
C LEU A 399 13.65 10.20 10.80
N VAL A 400 13.63 11.48 11.11
CA VAL A 400 13.90 12.54 10.12
C VAL A 400 15.31 12.42 9.55
N ALA A 401 16.32 12.12 10.38
CA ALA A 401 17.69 11.90 9.92
C ALA A 401 17.79 10.64 9.03
N VAL A 402 17.07 9.58 9.34
CA VAL A 402 16.93 8.39 8.46
C VAL A 402 16.41 8.79 7.08
N GLY A 403 15.30 9.54 7.02
CA GLY A 403 14.75 10.02 5.75
C GLY A 403 15.76 10.83 4.93
N LYS A 404 16.56 11.69 5.59
CA LYS A 404 17.64 12.43 4.92
C LYS A 404 18.74 11.52 4.39
N ARG A 405 19.19 10.52 5.17
CA ARG A 405 20.17 9.53 4.70
C ARG A 405 19.66 8.74 3.51
N MET A 406 18.38 8.33 3.52
CA MET A 406 17.78 7.62 2.41
C MET A 406 17.83 8.42 1.10
N LEU A 407 17.77 9.75 1.14
CA LEU A 407 17.93 10.58 -0.06
C LEU A 407 19.35 10.48 -0.66
N GLU A 408 20.36 10.29 0.18
CA GLU A 408 21.78 10.17 -0.23
C GLU A 408 22.14 8.77 -0.70
N GLN A 409 21.38 7.74 -0.27
CA GLN A 409 21.64 6.35 -0.65
C GLN A 409 21.47 6.14 -2.16
N PRO A 410 22.22 5.17 -2.75
CA PRO A 410 22.04 4.79 -4.13
C PRO A 410 20.61 4.29 -4.40
N LEU A 411 20.06 4.65 -5.56
CA LEU A 411 18.80 4.08 -6.04
C LEU A 411 18.95 2.56 -6.12
N SER A 412 17.96 1.84 -5.61
CA SER A 412 17.94 0.39 -5.62
C SER A 412 16.64 -0.14 -6.23
N ARG A 413 16.69 -1.37 -6.73
CA ARG A 413 15.53 -2.13 -7.23
C ARG A 413 15.49 -3.50 -6.59
N VAL A 414 14.30 -4.06 -6.47
CA VAL A 414 14.15 -5.45 -6.01
C VAL A 414 14.65 -6.40 -7.09
N ASN A 415 15.63 -7.22 -6.76
CA ASN A 415 16.03 -8.36 -7.57
C ASN A 415 14.94 -9.43 -7.48
N VAL A 416 14.31 -9.76 -8.60
CA VAL A 416 13.16 -10.69 -8.63
C VAL A 416 13.53 -12.15 -8.31
N GLU A 417 14.81 -12.51 -8.38
CA GLU A 417 15.30 -13.86 -8.06
C GLU A 417 15.58 -14.01 -6.58
N THR A 418 16.15 -12.97 -5.96
CA THR A 418 16.57 -13.00 -4.54
C THR A 418 15.55 -12.35 -3.60
N GLY A 419 14.62 -11.56 -4.12
CA GLY A 419 13.70 -10.73 -3.33
C GLY A 419 14.37 -9.57 -2.58
N ARG A 420 15.67 -9.34 -2.81
CA ARG A 420 16.45 -8.31 -2.09
C ARG A 420 16.59 -7.04 -2.90
N TYR A 421 16.73 -5.92 -2.20
CA TYR A 421 17.07 -4.65 -2.82
C TYR A 421 18.54 -4.65 -3.25
N GLU A 422 18.79 -4.39 -4.52
CA GLU A 422 20.11 -4.26 -5.11
C GLU A 422 20.29 -2.88 -5.72
N GLU A 423 21.51 -2.34 -5.62
CA GLU A 423 21.83 -1.02 -6.17
C GLU A 423 21.75 -1.03 -7.69
N VAL A 424 21.18 0.02 -8.24
CA VAL A 424 21.18 0.24 -9.69
C VAL A 424 22.58 0.65 -10.12
N THR A 425 23.21 -0.16 -10.97
CA THR A 425 24.59 0.02 -11.43
C THR A 425 24.67 0.55 -12.88
N GLY A 426 25.87 0.92 -13.30
CA GLY A 426 26.14 1.37 -14.67
C GLY A 426 25.61 2.77 -14.96
N LYS A 427 25.10 3.00 -16.17
CA LYS A 427 24.65 4.34 -16.64
C LYS A 427 23.43 4.89 -15.89
N GLU A 428 22.70 4.04 -15.18
CA GLU A 428 21.52 4.42 -14.39
C GLU A 428 21.84 4.66 -12.90
N SER A 429 23.11 4.46 -12.50
CA SER A 429 23.55 4.69 -11.12
C SER A 429 23.35 6.15 -10.72
N LYS A 430 22.59 6.37 -9.66
CA LYS A 430 22.30 7.69 -9.10
C LYS A 430 21.78 7.54 -7.66
N SER A 431 21.84 8.60 -6.88
CA SER A 431 21.21 8.60 -5.56
C SER A 431 19.68 8.72 -5.67
N ASN A 432 18.96 8.38 -4.58
CA ASN A 432 17.53 8.58 -4.48
C ASN A 432 17.14 10.05 -4.70
N ALA A 433 17.93 11.00 -4.18
CA ALA A 433 17.73 12.43 -4.41
C ALA A 433 17.83 12.80 -5.91
N GLN A 434 18.81 12.26 -6.61
CA GLN A 434 18.95 12.47 -8.05
C GLN A 434 17.80 11.84 -8.83
N ALA A 435 17.33 10.66 -8.42
CA ALA A 435 16.16 10.00 -9.01
C ALA A 435 14.89 10.83 -8.81
N LEU A 436 14.68 11.37 -7.62
CA LEU A 436 13.53 12.25 -7.31
C LEU A 436 13.60 13.58 -8.06
N LYS A 437 14.79 14.16 -8.23
CA LYS A 437 14.95 15.36 -9.06
C LYS A 437 14.60 15.12 -10.52
N GLN A 438 14.98 13.97 -11.07
CA GLN A 438 14.58 13.56 -12.42
C GLN A 438 13.07 13.35 -12.48
N LEU A 439 12.49 12.64 -11.50
CA LEU A 439 11.05 12.43 -11.41
C LEU A 439 10.28 13.76 -11.34
N ALA A 440 10.78 14.75 -10.62
CA ALA A 440 10.16 16.09 -10.58
C ALA A 440 10.07 16.72 -11.98
N GLY A 441 11.12 16.56 -12.81
CA GLY A 441 11.09 16.96 -14.23
C GLY A 441 10.00 16.23 -15.02
N ASP A 442 9.99 14.89 -14.92
CA ASP A 442 9.00 14.04 -15.59
C ASP A 442 7.56 14.39 -15.18
N LEU A 443 7.31 14.61 -13.89
CA LEU A 443 6.00 15.01 -13.34
C LEU A 443 5.56 16.39 -13.85
N SER A 444 6.49 17.35 -13.92
CA SER A 444 6.21 18.69 -14.45
C SER A 444 5.84 18.61 -15.94
N GLU A 445 6.57 17.84 -16.74
CA GLU A 445 6.26 17.65 -18.16
C GLU A 445 4.89 16.98 -18.34
N GLU A 446 4.57 15.93 -17.57
CA GLU A 446 3.26 15.27 -17.61
C GLU A 446 2.12 16.23 -17.25
N SER A 447 2.27 17.03 -16.19
CA SER A 447 1.26 17.99 -15.76
C SER A 447 1.01 19.05 -16.84
N LYS A 448 2.06 19.65 -17.40
CA LYS A 448 1.98 20.65 -18.48
C LYS A 448 1.34 20.08 -19.76
N ALA A 449 1.69 18.85 -20.13
CA ALA A 449 1.11 18.21 -21.30
C ALA A 449 -0.40 17.92 -21.13
N ARG A 450 -0.82 17.49 -19.92
CA ARG A 450 -2.25 17.32 -19.57
C ARG A 450 -3.02 18.63 -19.64
N ASP A 451 -2.48 19.70 -19.08
CA ASP A 451 -3.11 21.02 -19.13
C ASP A 451 -3.27 21.56 -20.54
N LYS A 452 -2.26 21.33 -21.40
CA LYS A 452 -2.33 21.67 -22.83
C LYS A 452 -3.48 20.93 -23.52
N ARG A 453 -3.64 19.63 -23.28
CA ARG A 453 -4.73 18.83 -23.87
C ARG A 453 -6.10 19.31 -23.42
N ARG A 454 -6.28 19.58 -22.11
CA ARG A 454 -7.54 20.16 -21.59
C ARG A 454 -7.91 21.46 -22.28
N LYS A 455 -6.93 22.35 -22.52
CA LYS A 455 -7.14 23.63 -23.21
C LYS A 455 -7.43 23.49 -24.70
N THR A 456 -6.91 22.45 -25.36
CA THR A 456 -7.11 22.23 -26.81
C THR A 456 -8.35 21.40 -27.14
N GLY A 457 -9.15 20.99 -26.14
CA GLY A 457 -10.36 20.18 -26.34
C GLY A 457 -10.10 18.74 -26.82
N LEU A 458 -8.83 18.30 -26.86
CA LEU A 458 -8.42 16.94 -27.17
C LEU A 458 -8.48 16.05 -25.91
N ALA A 459 -9.52 16.20 -25.10
CA ALA A 459 -9.79 15.27 -24.01
C ALA A 459 -10.31 13.97 -24.64
N SER A 460 -9.55 12.89 -24.47
CA SER A 460 -9.87 11.52 -24.86
C SER A 460 -11.05 10.94 -24.12
#